data_360e274fc1e1a9daaeebe7668c3dba6f
#
_entry.id   360e274fc1e1a9daaeebe7668c3dba6f
#
_cell.length_a   1.000
_cell.length_b   1.000
_cell.length_c   1.000
_cell.angle_alpha   90.00
_cell.angle_beta   90.00
_cell.angle_gamma   90.00
#
_symmetry.space_group_name_H-M   'P 1'
#
loop_
_entity.id
_entity.type
_entity.pdbx_description
1 polymer ?
#
loop_
_entity_poly.entity_id
_entity_poly.type
_entity_poly.pdbx_seq_one_letter_code
_entity_poly.pdbx_strand_id
1 'polypeptide(L)'
;MKILQINCVYDYGSTGKITRDIHRGLQNNRVDSTVLYGRRQKVQEAGVYKTCTEFEAKAWNVLSRLTGRPYAVTPFGTLTLLHRLEREKPDVVHLQCINGYFVDIYRLLNYLKKNHIPTVLTLHAEFMYTGNCGHAFECNEWKTGCHNCPNQKEAINSTRNGAAAWNWKKMKEAFEGFDDLILCPVSDWVGERATQSPVLKQYPIRTVLNGIDTDIFHYREKEALVLREKLNVGDRKMILHVTASYTDPVKGGKFITELSQRLDSEKYVVVVVDGLNNPPPKDFCGIYYGRANGQEELAAFYSAADVMVLTSYRECLPTTCLESLCCGTEIVSFYFHGDEGEGSFPEKYVHFIPHGDMEQLTDTVKNVSEHHEEKKICCEAGRKIFSQKVMVENYEKIYKKLLKQSTD
;
A
#
# COMPACT_ATOMS: atom_id res chain seq x y z
N MET A 1 25.41 5.82 9.84
CA MET A 1 24.43 6.03 8.76
C MET A 1 23.16 6.58 9.38
N LYS A 2 22.71 7.71 8.89
CA LYS A 2 21.49 8.39 9.34
C LYS A 2 20.46 8.43 8.21
N ILE A 3 19.32 7.81 8.43
CA ILE A 3 18.23 7.71 7.45
C ILE A 3 17.09 8.62 7.87
N LEU A 4 16.58 9.44 6.94
CA LEU A 4 15.41 10.26 7.18
C LEU A 4 14.29 9.86 6.23
N GLN A 5 13.21 9.33 6.79
CA GLN A 5 12.01 8.97 6.04
C GLN A 5 11.03 10.13 5.95
N ILE A 6 10.36 10.29 4.82
CA ILE A 6 9.29 11.27 4.62
C ILE A 6 8.03 10.54 4.13
N ASN A 7 6.94 10.63 4.90
CA ASN A 7 5.65 10.03 4.55
C ASN A 7 4.47 10.97 4.85
N CYS A 8 3.34 10.73 4.23
CA CYS A 8 2.12 11.47 4.53
C CYS A 8 1.66 11.27 5.98
N VAL A 9 1.68 10.04 6.44
CA VAL A 9 1.19 9.62 7.77
C VAL A 9 2.23 8.76 8.48
N TYR A 10 2.13 8.67 9.80
CA TYR A 10 2.92 7.75 10.61
C TYR A 10 1.99 6.88 11.45
N ASP A 11 2.26 5.58 11.51
CA ASP A 11 1.49 4.58 12.26
C ASP A 11 -0.03 4.58 11.97
N TYR A 12 -0.41 4.98 10.76
CA TYR A 12 -1.80 5.02 10.32
C TYR A 12 -1.93 4.52 8.87
N GLY A 13 -2.88 3.61 8.62
CA GLY A 13 -3.04 2.95 7.32
C GLY A 13 -1.82 2.09 6.97
N SER A 14 -1.80 1.52 5.77
CA SER A 14 -0.72 0.62 5.34
C SER A 14 0.64 1.34 5.26
N THR A 15 0.74 2.43 4.52
CA THR A 15 2.02 3.15 4.32
C THR A 15 2.57 3.76 5.61
N GLY A 16 1.69 4.21 6.52
CA GLY A 16 2.12 4.75 7.83
C GLY A 16 2.67 3.66 8.74
N LYS A 17 2.09 2.47 8.75
CA LYS A 17 2.61 1.31 9.48
C LYS A 17 3.94 0.84 8.90
N ILE A 18 4.05 0.73 7.57
CA ILE A 18 5.30 0.39 6.88
C ILE A 18 6.42 1.39 7.25
N THR A 19 6.12 2.71 7.26
CA THR A 19 7.09 3.74 7.67
C THR A 19 7.54 3.55 9.11
N ARG A 20 6.61 3.26 10.04
CA ARG A 20 6.92 2.92 11.44
C ARG A 20 7.79 1.68 11.53
N ASP A 21 7.44 0.64 10.81
CA ASP A 21 8.12 -0.66 10.87
C ASP A 21 9.56 -0.55 10.35
N ILE A 22 9.78 0.22 9.28
CA ILE A 22 11.11 0.55 8.80
C ILE A 22 11.87 1.39 9.84
N HIS A 23 11.25 2.42 10.42
CA HIS A 23 11.86 3.26 11.43
C HIS A 23 12.35 2.47 12.64
N ARG A 24 11.47 1.67 13.23
CA ARG A 24 11.79 0.83 14.39
C ARG A 24 12.78 -0.27 14.06
N GLY A 25 12.66 -0.90 12.88
CA GLY A 25 13.59 -1.92 12.42
C GLY A 25 15.01 -1.37 12.25
N LEU A 26 15.16 -0.17 11.67
CA LEU A 26 16.45 0.53 11.55
C LEU A 26 17.04 0.84 12.93
N GLN A 27 16.23 1.34 13.88
CA GLN A 27 16.68 1.61 15.25
C GLN A 27 17.14 0.34 15.96
N ASN A 28 16.42 -0.77 15.82
CA ASN A 28 16.81 -2.08 16.36
C ASN A 28 18.16 -2.55 15.79
N ASN A 29 18.44 -2.21 14.54
CA ASN A 29 19.72 -2.49 13.88
C ASN A 29 20.78 -1.41 14.16
N ARG A 30 20.55 -0.50 15.13
CA ARG A 30 21.46 0.61 15.52
C ARG A 30 21.75 1.59 14.38
N VAL A 31 20.84 1.75 13.46
CA VAL A 31 20.86 2.79 12.42
C VAL A 31 20.09 4.00 12.94
N ASP A 32 20.69 5.20 12.86
CA ASP A 32 19.99 6.44 13.21
C ASP A 32 18.84 6.68 12.21
N SER A 33 17.61 6.76 12.71
CA SER A 33 16.43 6.88 11.91
C SER A 33 15.55 8.03 12.40
N THR A 34 15.17 8.91 11.46
CA THR A 34 14.24 10.03 11.70
C THR A 34 13.06 9.91 10.74
N VAL A 35 11.87 10.27 11.18
CA VAL A 35 10.65 10.32 10.33
C VAL A 35 10.04 11.71 10.36
N LEU A 36 9.79 12.26 9.17
CA LEU A 36 9.00 13.46 8.96
C LEU A 36 7.66 13.08 8.34
N TYR A 37 6.55 13.49 8.96
CA TYR A 37 5.23 13.18 8.43
C TYR A 37 4.29 14.40 8.49
N GLY A 38 3.25 14.41 7.64
CA GLY A 38 2.42 15.59 7.45
C GLY A 38 1.05 15.55 8.13
N ARG A 39 0.39 14.40 8.15
CA ARG A 39 -1.04 14.28 8.42
C ARG A 39 -1.35 13.45 9.67
N ARG A 40 -2.58 13.58 10.17
CA ARG A 40 -3.10 12.92 11.37
C ARG A 40 -2.59 13.51 12.68
N GLN A 41 -2.83 12.82 13.78
CA GLN A 41 -2.45 13.31 15.12
C GLN A 41 -0.93 13.33 15.29
N LYS A 42 -0.47 14.17 16.21
CA LYS A 42 0.93 14.21 16.60
C LYS A 42 1.26 12.96 17.43
N VAL A 43 2.29 12.23 17.01
CA VAL A 43 2.79 11.05 17.72
C VAL A 43 3.96 11.48 18.61
N GLN A 44 4.04 10.90 19.81
CA GLN A 44 5.14 11.08 20.75
C GLN A 44 6.06 9.85 20.67
N GLU A 45 6.96 9.85 19.70
CA GLU A 45 7.97 8.82 19.51
C GLU A 45 9.30 9.50 19.16
N ALA A 46 10.41 8.98 19.70
CA ALA A 46 11.74 9.53 19.47
C ALA A 46 12.11 9.50 17.98
N GLY A 47 12.61 10.59 17.44
CA GLY A 47 12.96 10.69 16.01
C GLY A 47 11.77 10.93 15.07
N VAL A 48 10.52 11.04 15.57
CA VAL A 48 9.33 11.20 14.74
C VAL A 48 8.74 12.61 14.87
N TYR A 49 8.61 13.33 13.76
CA TYR A 49 8.22 14.73 13.76
C TYR A 49 7.13 15.03 12.75
N LYS A 50 6.08 15.70 13.21
CA LYS A 50 5.01 16.22 12.35
C LYS A 50 5.41 17.58 11.78
N THR A 51 5.30 17.76 10.46
CA THR A 51 5.76 18.95 9.74
C THR A 51 4.65 19.85 9.21
N CYS A 52 3.40 19.37 9.16
CA CYS A 52 2.27 20.13 8.63
C CYS A 52 1.09 20.07 9.59
N THR A 53 0.30 21.12 9.66
CA THR A 53 -0.96 21.14 10.42
C THR A 53 -2.10 20.56 9.59
N GLU A 54 -3.10 19.96 10.25
CA GLU A 54 -4.31 19.48 9.56
C GLU A 54 -5.10 20.61 8.90
N PHE A 55 -5.07 21.81 9.50
CA PHE A 55 -5.72 23.01 8.94
C PHE A 55 -5.08 23.37 7.59
N GLU A 56 -3.76 23.51 7.56
CA GLU A 56 -3.02 23.82 6.33
C GLU A 56 -3.29 22.76 5.25
N ALA A 57 -3.13 21.49 5.57
CA ALA A 57 -3.35 20.42 4.60
C ALA A 57 -4.79 20.37 4.05
N LYS A 58 -5.80 20.66 4.89
CA LYS A 58 -7.20 20.76 4.44
C LYS A 58 -7.42 21.98 3.54
N ALA A 59 -6.86 23.14 3.89
CA ALA A 59 -6.96 24.34 3.07
C ALA A 59 -6.36 24.12 1.67
N TRP A 60 -5.18 23.49 1.62
CA TRP A 60 -4.55 23.16 0.33
C TRP A 60 -5.28 22.08 -0.45
N ASN A 61 -5.92 21.11 0.21
CA ASN A 61 -6.80 20.16 -0.46
C ASN A 61 -7.95 20.91 -1.18
N VAL A 62 -8.60 21.85 -0.52
CA VAL A 62 -9.67 22.66 -1.14
C VAL A 62 -9.11 23.47 -2.32
N LEU A 63 -7.99 24.16 -2.13
CA LEU A 63 -7.37 24.96 -3.19
C LEU A 63 -6.90 24.12 -4.37
N SER A 64 -6.44 22.91 -4.13
CA SER A 64 -6.02 21.98 -5.19
C SER A 64 -7.17 21.59 -6.12
N ARG A 65 -8.40 21.49 -5.59
CA ARG A 65 -9.60 21.23 -6.40
C ARG A 65 -9.90 22.38 -7.36
N LEU A 66 -9.67 23.61 -6.92
CA LEU A 66 -9.86 24.81 -7.75
C LEU A 66 -8.75 24.99 -8.77
N THR A 67 -7.51 24.71 -8.39
CA THR A 67 -6.34 24.95 -9.24
C THR A 67 -5.93 23.77 -10.08
N GLY A 68 -6.37 22.54 -9.75
CA GLY A 68 -5.90 21.30 -10.34
C GLY A 68 -4.42 20.98 -10.01
N ARG A 69 -3.86 21.56 -8.94
CA ARG A 69 -2.43 21.45 -8.57
C ARG A 69 -2.23 20.86 -7.17
N PRO A 70 -2.45 19.56 -6.98
CA PRO A 70 -2.45 18.94 -5.64
C PRO A 70 -1.07 18.91 -4.96
N TYR A 71 0.02 18.96 -5.74
CA TYR A 71 1.39 18.78 -5.22
C TYR A 71 2.25 20.05 -5.24
N ALA A 72 1.71 21.18 -5.66
CA ALA A 72 2.48 22.41 -5.93
C ALA A 72 2.40 23.47 -4.82
N VAL A 73 1.71 23.20 -3.73
CA VAL A 73 1.53 24.25 -2.70
C VAL A 73 1.46 23.56 -1.33
N THR A 74 1.92 24.10 -0.34
CA THR A 74 1.89 23.82 1.09
C THR A 74 3.10 24.52 1.69
N PRO A 75 3.09 25.87 1.73
CA PRO A 75 4.31 26.64 1.98
C PRO A 75 4.87 26.40 3.39
N PHE A 76 4.04 26.41 4.42
CA PHE A 76 4.53 26.28 5.80
C PHE A 76 4.97 24.87 6.13
N GLY A 77 4.20 23.85 5.74
CA GLY A 77 4.59 22.45 5.89
C GLY A 77 5.88 22.13 5.14
N THR A 78 6.02 22.66 3.92
CA THR A 78 7.24 22.49 3.12
C THR A 78 8.45 23.17 3.79
N LEU A 79 8.31 24.42 4.24
CA LEU A 79 9.39 25.15 4.93
C LEU A 79 9.81 24.44 6.22
N THR A 80 8.85 23.99 7.02
CA THR A 80 9.11 23.25 8.26
C THR A 80 9.85 21.93 7.95
N LEU A 81 9.44 21.21 6.91
CA LEU A 81 10.06 19.96 6.49
C LEU A 81 11.50 20.19 6.02
N LEU A 82 11.72 21.16 5.12
CA LEU A 82 13.05 21.47 4.59
C LEU A 82 14.01 21.97 5.68
N HIS A 83 13.56 22.85 6.59
CA HIS A 83 14.35 23.29 7.73
C HIS A 83 14.75 22.12 8.64
N ARG A 84 13.82 21.19 8.88
CA ARG A 84 14.12 20.00 9.67
C ARG A 84 15.11 19.10 8.97
N LEU A 85 14.95 18.88 7.68
CA LEU A 85 15.88 18.09 6.85
C LEU A 85 17.30 18.68 6.87
N GLU A 86 17.41 20.00 6.73
CA GLU A 86 18.69 20.72 6.82
C GLU A 86 19.36 20.58 8.19
N ARG A 87 18.56 20.60 9.27
CA ARG A 87 19.04 20.40 10.65
C ARG A 87 19.49 18.97 10.91
N GLU A 88 18.73 17.98 10.42
CA GLU A 88 19.01 16.56 10.63
C GLU A 88 20.24 16.07 9.85
N LYS A 89 20.53 16.66 8.68
CA LYS A 89 21.64 16.29 7.80
C LYS A 89 21.72 14.77 7.58
N PRO A 90 20.70 14.14 7.02
CA PRO A 90 20.70 12.70 6.80
C PRO A 90 21.71 12.29 5.74
N ASP A 91 22.27 11.09 5.87
CA ASP A 91 23.07 10.47 4.82
C ASP A 91 22.21 10.02 3.64
N VAL A 92 20.95 9.57 3.92
CA VAL A 92 19.97 9.16 2.90
C VAL A 92 18.59 9.67 3.29
N VAL A 93 17.86 10.22 2.32
CA VAL A 93 16.42 10.50 2.43
C VAL A 93 15.63 9.38 1.78
N HIS A 94 14.66 8.84 2.50
CA HIS A 94 13.75 7.84 2.00
C HIS A 94 12.34 8.42 1.86
N LEU A 95 11.94 8.68 0.62
CA LEU A 95 10.59 9.14 0.28
C LEU A 95 9.64 7.95 0.18
N GLN A 96 8.56 7.99 0.94
CA GLN A 96 7.48 7.00 0.93
C GLN A 96 6.27 7.57 0.16
N CYS A 97 5.07 7.52 0.74
CA CYS A 97 3.87 8.09 0.17
C CYS A 97 3.77 9.59 0.50
N ILE A 98 4.32 10.45 -0.36
CA ILE A 98 4.43 11.90 -0.12
C ILE A 98 3.26 12.73 -0.66
N ASN A 99 2.24 12.10 -1.27
CA ASN A 99 0.97 12.75 -1.58
C ASN A 99 0.15 12.99 -0.30
N GLY A 100 -0.67 14.01 -0.24
CA GLY A 100 -1.53 14.28 0.93
C GLY A 100 -1.55 15.72 1.40
N TYR A 101 -1.13 16.65 0.55
CA TYR A 101 -1.23 18.11 0.76
C TYR A 101 -0.44 18.63 1.96
N PHE A 102 0.65 17.99 2.35
CA PHE A 102 1.48 18.40 3.49
C PHE A 102 2.84 18.96 3.09
N VAL A 103 3.24 18.76 1.85
CA VAL A 103 4.50 19.19 1.26
C VAL A 103 4.31 19.53 -0.22
N ASP A 104 5.01 20.54 -0.72
CA ASP A 104 5.19 20.78 -2.13
C ASP A 104 6.23 19.77 -2.66
N ILE A 105 5.74 18.76 -3.39
CA ILE A 105 6.55 17.65 -3.89
C ILE A 105 7.63 18.14 -4.85
N TYR A 106 7.30 19.07 -5.74
CA TYR A 106 8.25 19.59 -6.72
C TYR A 106 9.39 20.35 -6.05
N ARG A 107 9.06 21.16 -5.03
CA ARG A 107 10.04 21.90 -4.23
C ARG A 107 10.92 20.95 -3.41
N LEU A 108 10.37 19.90 -2.83
CA LEU A 108 11.12 18.88 -2.10
C LEU A 108 12.10 18.14 -3.03
N LEU A 109 11.64 17.62 -4.18
CA LEU A 109 12.49 16.93 -5.14
C LEU A 109 13.61 17.83 -5.65
N ASN A 110 13.31 19.09 -6.00
CA ASN A 110 14.31 20.05 -6.43
C ASN A 110 15.35 20.37 -5.33
N TYR A 111 14.92 20.43 -4.07
CA TYR A 111 15.83 20.64 -2.94
C TYR A 111 16.78 19.45 -2.76
N LEU A 112 16.27 18.22 -2.79
CA LEU A 112 17.09 17.00 -2.68
C LEU A 112 18.09 16.90 -3.82
N LYS A 113 17.65 17.09 -5.05
CA LYS A 113 18.48 17.11 -6.25
C LYS A 113 19.58 18.16 -6.18
N LYS A 114 19.24 19.42 -5.88
CA LYS A 114 20.20 20.54 -5.84
C LYS A 114 21.28 20.36 -4.77
N ASN A 115 20.95 19.70 -3.68
CA ASN A 115 21.89 19.46 -2.57
C ASN A 115 22.55 18.08 -2.65
N HIS A 116 22.41 17.36 -3.75
CA HIS A 116 22.98 16.02 -3.96
C HIS A 116 22.72 15.07 -2.79
N ILE A 117 21.49 15.07 -2.27
CA ILE A 117 21.12 14.20 -1.15
C ILE A 117 20.74 12.83 -1.68
N PRO A 118 21.48 11.76 -1.33
CA PRO A 118 21.16 10.40 -1.73
C PRO A 118 19.72 10.06 -1.35
N THR A 119 18.91 9.67 -2.34
CA THR A 119 17.46 9.51 -2.15
C THR A 119 16.96 8.16 -2.62
N VAL A 120 16.18 7.50 -1.79
CA VAL A 120 15.38 6.33 -2.12
C VAL A 120 13.93 6.77 -2.25
N LEU A 121 13.24 6.37 -3.31
CA LEU A 121 11.81 6.61 -3.50
C LEU A 121 11.06 5.29 -3.57
N THR A 122 10.25 5.01 -2.56
CA THR A 122 9.34 3.86 -2.60
C THR A 122 8.08 4.20 -3.39
N LEU A 123 7.79 3.40 -4.40
CA LEU A 123 6.59 3.52 -5.22
C LEU A 123 5.48 2.64 -4.65
N HIS A 124 4.65 3.22 -3.76
CA HIS A 124 3.46 2.56 -3.20
C HIS A 124 2.25 2.65 -4.13
N ALA A 125 2.31 3.52 -5.13
CA ALA A 125 1.25 3.80 -6.10
C ALA A 125 1.85 4.49 -7.33
N GLU A 126 1.04 4.77 -8.33
CA GLU A 126 1.48 5.29 -9.63
C GLU A 126 1.59 6.83 -9.70
N PHE A 127 1.26 7.56 -8.64
CA PHE A 127 1.13 9.03 -8.69
C PHE A 127 2.44 9.78 -9.04
N MET A 128 3.62 9.17 -8.81
CA MET A 128 4.91 9.81 -9.08
C MET A 128 5.27 9.87 -10.57
N TYR A 129 4.60 9.09 -11.42
CA TYR A 129 4.86 9.07 -12.86
C TYR A 129 3.62 9.29 -13.72
N THR A 130 2.49 9.53 -13.10
CA THR A 130 1.23 9.90 -13.76
C THR A 130 0.95 11.40 -13.64
N GLY A 131 -0.14 11.84 -14.25
CA GLY A 131 -0.64 13.22 -14.08
C GLY A 131 -1.36 13.46 -12.76
N ASN A 132 -1.32 12.50 -11.83
CA ASN A 132 -1.82 12.52 -10.45
C ASN A 132 -2.56 11.25 -10.00
N CYS A 133 -2.75 10.27 -10.89
CA CYS A 133 -3.47 9.05 -10.54
C CYS A 133 -2.69 8.23 -9.52
N GLY A 134 -3.34 7.80 -8.45
CA GLY A 134 -2.80 6.76 -7.57
C GLY A 134 -2.76 5.41 -8.27
N HIS A 135 -3.77 5.15 -9.11
CA HIS A 135 -3.85 4.02 -10.03
C HIS A 135 -4.34 4.54 -11.39
N ALA A 136 -3.60 4.27 -12.44
CA ALA A 136 -3.96 4.70 -13.78
C ALA A 136 -4.98 3.77 -14.46
N PHE A 137 -5.27 2.61 -13.87
CA PHE A 137 -6.15 1.57 -14.43
C PHE A 137 -5.74 1.23 -15.88
N GLU A 138 -6.69 1.21 -16.81
CA GLU A 138 -6.46 0.94 -18.23
C GLU A 138 -5.91 2.16 -19.01
N CYS A 139 -5.78 3.32 -18.34
CA CYS A 139 -5.29 4.53 -18.98
C CYS A 139 -3.79 4.42 -19.27
N ASN A 140 -3.41 4.74 -20.52
CA ASN A 140 -2.02 4.80 -20.98
C ASN A 140 -1.52 6.23 -21.24
N GLU A 141 -2.33 7.26 -21.00
CA GLU A 141 -1.97 8.67 -21.25
C GLU A 141 -0.72 9.14 -20.47
N TRP A 142 -0.42 8.49 -19.33
CA TRP A 142 0.78 8.79 -18.55
C TRP A 142 2.10 8.45 -19.29
N LYS A 143 2.05 7.61 -20.33
CA LYS A 143 3.20 7.31 -21.20
C LYS A 143 3.53 8.45 -22.16
N THR A 144 2.59 9.35 -22.42
CA THR A 144 2.70 10.41 -23.43
C THR A 144 2.49 11.83 -22.89
N GLY A 145 2.10 12.00 -21.61
CA GLY A 145 1.98 13.32 -20.99
C GLY A 145 0.64 13.66 -20.37
N CYS A 146 -0.27 12.70 -20.23
CA CYS A 146 -1.60 12.89 -19.62
C CYS A 146 -2.44 14.01 -20.25
N HIS A 147 -2.38 14.17 -21.58
CA HIS A 147 -3.01 15.28 -22.29
C HIS A 147 -4.54 15.16 -22.31
N ASN A 148 -5.08 13.95 -22.50
CA ASN A 148 -6.51 13.67 -22.63
C ASN A 148 -6.95 12.77 -21.46
N CYS A 149 -6.83 13.26 -20.23
CA CYS A 149 -7.10 12.48 -19.03
C CYS A 149 -8.57 12.04 -18.95
N PRO A 150 -8.89 10.73 -19.07
CA PRO A 150 -10.26 10.23 -18.97
C PRO A 150 -10.79 10.28 -17.54
N ASN A 151 -9.89 10.27 -16.54
CA ASN A 151 -10.20 10.19 -15.12
C ASN A 151 -9.85 11.48 -14.35
N GLN A 152 -9.89 12.64 -15.02
CA GLN A 152 -9.42 13.88 -14.42
C GLN A 152 -10.14 14.21 -13.10
N LYS A 153 -11.45 14.00 -13.03
CA LYS A 153 -12.24 14.30 -11.84
C LYS A 153 -11.86 13.39 -10.68
N GLU A 154 -11.69 12.11 -10.93
CA GLU A 154 -11.36 11.08 -9.93
C GLU A 154 -9.88 11.19 -9.49
N ALA A 155 -8.98 11.38 -10.45
CA ALA A 155 -7.54 11.40 -10.21
C ALA A 155 -7.07 12.70 -9.55
N ILE A 156 -7.57 13.86 -10.02
CA ILE A 156 -7.12 15.18 -9.57
C ILE A 156 -8.13 15.82 -8.62
N ASN A 157 -9.35 15.27 -8.59
CA ASN A 157 -10.48 15.83 -7.87
C ASN A 157 -10.74 17.32 -8.26
N SER A 158 -10.53 17.65 -9.56
CA SER A 158 -10.67 18.98 -10.13
C SER A 158 -11.31 18.91 -11.51
N THR A 159 -12.11 19.90 -11.83
CA THR A 159 -12.72 20.07 -13.15
C THR A 159 -11.87 20.92 -14.10
N ARG A 160 -10.69 21.38 -13.66
CA ARG A 160 -9.82 22.25 -14.47
C ARG A 160 -9.17 21.49 -15.62
N ASN A 161 -9.51 21.85 -16.86
CA ASN A 161 -8.96 21.26 -18.05
C ASN A 161 -7.42 21.38 -18.11
N GLY A 162 -6.75 20.32 -18.59
CA GLY A 162 -5.29 20.28 -18.75
C GLY A 162 -4.49 20.15 -17.43
N ALA A 163 -5.15 20.01 -16.29
CA ALA A 163 -4.45 19.90 -15.00
C ALA A 163 -3.57 18.65 -14.92
N ALA A 164 -4.03 17.51 -15.47
CA ALA A 164 -3.24 16.27 -15.50
C ALA A 164 -1.94 16.44 -16.31
N ALA A 165 -2.01 17.03 -17.49
CA ALA A 165 -0.83 17.28 -18.32
C ALA A 165 0.16 18.24 -17.66
N TRP A 166 -0.35 19.29 -16.98
CA TRP A 166 0.50 20.21 -16.24
C TRP A 166 1.22 19.49 -15.07
N ASN A 167 0.51 18.69 -14.29
CA ASN A 167 1.09 17.93 -13.17
C ASN A 167 2.14 16.92 -13.66
N TRP A 168 1.83 16.20 -14.74
CA TRP A 168 2.77 15.26 -15.35
C TRP A 168 4.06 15.95 -15.82
N LYS A 169 3.91 17.10 -16.54
CA LYS A 169 5.06 17.90 -16.98
C LYS A 169 5.91 18.38 -15.80
N LYS A 170 5.27 18.89 -14.72
CA LYS A 170 5.96 19.35 -13.52
C LYS A 170 6.68 18.23 -12.80
N MET A 171 6.09 17.04 -12.75
CA MET A 171 6.74 15.86 -12.15
C MET A 171 7.97 15.46 -12.96
N LYS A 172 7.86 15.41 -14.29
CA LYS A 172 8.99 15.14 -15.17
C LYS A 172 10.14 16.15 -14.97
N GLU A 173 9.84 17.45 -14.96
CA GLU A 173 10.82 18.52 -14.70
C GLU A 173 11.51 18.37 -13.32
N ALA A 174 10.76 17.98 -12.30
CA ALA A 174 11.29 17.81 -10.94
C ALA A 174 12.25 16.61 -10.85
N PHE A 175 11.98 15.54 -11.57
CA PHE A 175 12.87 14.37 -11.62
C PHE A 175 14.08 14.56 -12.53
N GLU A 176 13.97 15.30 -13.64
CA GLU A 176 15.03 15.46 -14.62
C GLU A 176 16.35 15.90 -13.99
N GLY A 177 17.44 15.12 -14.22
CA GLY A 177 18.77 15.36 -13.63
C GLY A 177 18.88 15.07 -12.13
N PHE A 178 18.09 14.13 -11.61
CA PHE A 178 18.20 13.71 -10.21
C PHE A 178 19.10 12.44 -10.11
N ASP A 179 20.41 12.61 -10.17
CA ASP A 179 21.38 11.53 -10.30
C ASP A 179 21.47 10.62 -9.05
N ASP A 180 21.26 11.17 -7.86
CA ASP A 180 21.35 10.48 -6.57
C ASP A 180 20.05 9.77 -6.16
N LEU A 181 19.31 9.19 -7.12
CA LEU A 181 17.99 8.59 -6.90
C LEU A 181 17.93 7.10 -7.25
N ILE A 182 17.38 6.30 -6.34
CA ILE A 182 16.98 4.90 -6.59
C ILE A 182 15.49 4.74 -6.35
N LEU A 183 14.80 4.06 -7.27
CA LEU A 183 13.39 3.72 -7.16
C LEU A 183 13.21 2.35 -6.53
N CYS A 184 12.33 2.26 -5.54
CA CYS A 184 11.97 1.03 -4.86
C CYS A 184 10.47 0.75 -5.00
N PRO A 185 10.01 0.17 -6.13
CA PRO A 185 8.62 -0.26 -6.25
C PRO A 185 8.32 -1.37 -5.23
N VAL A 186 7.06 -1.39 -4.75
CA VAL A 186 6.60 -2.38 -3.77
C VAL A 186 6.22 -3.72 -4.40
N SER A 187 6.12 -3.78 -5.73
CA SER A 187 5.88 -5.00 -6.51
C SER A 187 6.56 -4.90 -7.87
N ASP A 188 6.76 -6.03 -8.52
CA ASP A 188 7.38 -6.08 -9.84
C ASP A 188 6.52 -5.38 -10.88
N TRP A 189 5.19 -5.51 -10.80
CA TRP A 189 4.26 -4.80 -11.65
C TRP A 189 4.45 -3.26 -11.60
N VAL A 190 4.53 -2.67 -10.40
CA VAL A 190 4.78 -1.22 -10.26
C VAL A 190 6.14 -0.86 -10.86
N GLY A 191 7.14 -1.74 -10.69
CA GLY A 191 8.47 -1.59 -11.27
C GLY A 191 8.46 -1.56 -12.80
N GLU A 192 7.80 -2.52 -13.42
CA GLU A 192 7.66 -2.60 -14.88
C GLU A 192 6.95 -1.38 -15.46
N ARG A 193 5.89 -0.91 -14.82
CA ARG A 193 5.22 0.34 -15.23
C ARG A 193 6.12 1.56 -15.09
N ALA A 194 6.90 1.65 -14.02
CA ALA A 194 7.86 2.73 -13.85
C ALA A 194 8.91 2.76 -14.97
N THR A 195 9.38 1.60 -15.48
CA THR A 195 10.31 1.53 -16.62
C THR A 195 9.68 2.01 -17.93
N GLN A 196 8.36 1.97 -18.06
CA GLN A 196 7.64 2.46 -19.24
C GLN A 196 7.37 3.96 -19.18
N SER A 197 7.56 4.60 -18.02
CA SER A 197 7.27 6.02 -17.83
C SER A 197 8.42 6.91 -18.30
N PRO A 198 8.15 7.90 -19.17
CA PRO A 198 9.15 8.92 -19.53
C PRO A 198 9.63 9.77 -18.34
N VAL A 199 8.94 9.70 -17.20
CA VAL A 199 9.32 10.41 -15.97
C VAL A 199 10.39 9.63 -15.19
N LEU A 200 10.28 8.30 -15.13
CA LEU A 200 11.08 7.48 -14.22
C LEU A 200 12.00 6.44 -14.88
N LYS A 201 11.82 6.13 -16.17
CA LYS A 201 12.53 5.03 -16.86
C LYS A 201 14.06 5.09 -16.83
N GLN A 202 14.65 6.26 -16.59
CA GLN A 202 16.11 6.45 -16.56
C GLN A 202 16.74 6.09 -15.21
N TYR A 203 15.94 5.90 -14.16
CA TYR A 203 16.44 5.65 -12.81
C TYR A 203 16.63 4.16 -12.53
N PRO A 204 17.63 3.79 -11.71
CA PRO A 204 17.79 2.40 -11.28
C PRO A 204 16.61 1.97 -10.41
N ILE A 205 16.10 0.75 -10.68
CA ILE A 205 14.97 0.16 -9.97
C ILE A 205 15.46 -1.03 -9.15
N ARG A 206 14.94 -1.16 -7.92
CA ARG A 206 15.15 -2.29 -7.02
C ARG A 206 13.84 -2.57 -6.28
N THR A 207 13.10 -3.59 -6.69
CA THR A 207 11.86 -4.00 -6.01
C THR A 207 12.15 -4.34 -4.55
N VAL A 208 11.38 -3.75 -3.64
CA VAL A 208 11.36 -4.09 -2.21
C VAL A 208 9.92 -4.30 -1.79
N LEU A 209 9.54 -5.56 -1.59
CA LEU A 209 8.20 -5.91 -1.17
C LEU A 209 7.90 -5.30 0.21
N ASN A 210 6.66 -4.89 0.44
CA ASN A 210 6.21 -4.48 1.76
C ASN A 210 6.36 -5.63 2.75
N GLY A 211 6.74 -5.29 3.99
CA GLY A 211 6.77 -6.24 5.09
C GLY A 211 5.73 -5.90 6.14
N ILE A 212 5.36 -6.88 6.91
CA ILE A 212 4.43 -6.74 8.05
C ILE A 212 5.06 -7.27 9.33
N ASP A 213 4.49 -6.86 10.46
CA ASP A 213 4.91 -7.33 11.78
C ASP A 213 4.49 -8.80 11.98
N THR A 214 5.45 -9.71 11.86
CA THR A 214 5.23 -11.14 11.99
C THR A 214 5.17 -11.64 13.46
N ASP A 215 5.38 -10.78 14.44
CA ASP A 215 5.10 -11.08 15.83
C ASP A 215 3.60 -10.90 16.13
N ILE A 216 2.91 -10.09 15.35
CA ILE A 216 1.46 -9.93 15.36
C ILE A 216 0.80 -10.90 14.38
N PHE A 217 1.21 -10.84 13.10
CA PHE A 217 0.64 -11.66 12.03
C PHE A 217 1.39 -12.99 11.91
N HIS A 218 0.92 -13.98 12.63
CA HIS A 218 1.34 -15.37 12.58
C HIS A 218 0.14 -16.28 12.86
N TYR A 219 0.27 -17.57 12.59
CA TYR A 219 -0.82 -18.52 12.86
C TYR A 219 -1.13 -18.61 14.35
N ARG A 220 -2.37 -18.25 14.73
CA ARG A 220 -2.90 -18.16 16.10
C ARG A 220 -4.02 -19.19 16.31
N GLU A 221 -3.63 -20.43 16.50
CA GLU A 221 -4.57 -21.57 16.56
C GLU A 221 -5.65 -21.41 17.63
N LYS A 222 -5.26 -21.01 18.85
CA LYS A 222 -6.20 -20.87 19.98
C LYS A 222 -7.20 -19.74 19.75
N GLU A 223 -6.72 -18.58 19.34
CA GLU A 223 -7.54 -17.41 19.07
C GLU A 223 -8.47 -17.65 17.87
N ALA A 224 -8.00 -18.43 16.88
CA ALA A 224 -8.80 -18.84 15.73
C ALA A 224 -10.00 -19.71 16.16
N LEU A 225 -9.79 -20.70 17.03
CA LEU A 225 -10.87 -21.55 17.56
C LEU A 225 -11.90 -20.73 18.34
N VAL A 226 -11.44 -19.87 19.25
CA VAL A 226 -12.32 -18.98 20.04
C VAL A 226 -13.13 -18.06 19.13
N LEU A 227 -12.52 -17.54 18.05
CA LEU A 227 -13.20 -16.68 17.10
C LEU A 227 -14.26 -17.43 16.29
N ARG A 228 -13.96 -18.64 15.83
CA ARG A 228 -14.94 -19.51 15.12
C ARG A 228 -16.15 -19.83 15.99
N GLU A 229 -15.93 -20.13 17.28
CA GLU A 229 -16.99 -20.33 18.26
C GLU A 229 -17.85 -19.06 18.45
N LYS A 230 -17.20 -17.91 18.70
CA LYS A 230 -17.86 -16.58 18.84
C LYS A 230 -18.73 -16.23 17.64
N LEU A 231 -18.32 -16.59 16.44
CA LEU A 231 -19.04 -16.32 15.19
C LEU A 231 -20.06 -17.42 14.83
N ASN A 232 -20.20 -18.47 15.64
CA ASN A 232 -21.04 -19.64 15.33
C ASN A 232 -20.74 -20.24 13.95
N VAL A 233 -19.45 -20.34 13.60
CA VAL A 233 -19.04 -20.91 12.31
C VAL A 233 -19.37 -22.40 12.24
N GLY A 234 -19.20 -23.12 13.34
CA GLY A 234 -19.39 -24.57 13.42
C GLY A 234 -18.41 -25.31 12.49
N ASP A 235 -18.90 -26.34 11.82
CA ASP A 235 -18.11 -27.16 10.89
C ASP A 235 -18.01 -26.54 9.48
N ARG A 236 -18.65 -25.40 9.25
CA ARG A 236 -18.61 -24.71 7.96
C ARG A 236 -17.22 -24.20 7.63
N LYS A 237 -16.91 -24.15 6.34
CA LYS A 237 -15.71 -23.47 5.84
C LYS A 237 -15.89 -21.96 5.94
N MET A 238 -14.94 -21.28 6.56
CA MET A 238 -14.94 -19.83 6.76
C MET A 238 -14.21 -19.14 5.61
N ILE A 239 -14.94 -18.40 4.81
CA ILE A 239 -14.43 -17.59 3.70
C ILE A 239 -14.30 -16.16 4.20
N LEU A 240 -13.08 -15.65 4.30
CA LEU A 240 -12.81 -14.33 4.86
C LEU A 240 -12.64 -13.27 3.76
N HIS A 241 -13.28 -12.12 3.94
CA HIS A 241 -13.01 -10.91 3.16
C HIS A 241 -12.64 -9.77 4.09
N VAL A 242 -11.44 -9.20 3.92
CA VAL A 242 -10.96 -8.05 4.68
C VAL A 242 -10.80 -6.85 3.76
N THR A 243 -11.45 -5.75 4.09
CA THR A 243 -11.43 -4.55 3.27
C THR A 243 -11.36 -3.27 4.10
N ALA A 244 -10.85 -2.19 3.52
CA ALA A 244 -10.90 -0.88 4.15
C ALA A 244 -12.31 -0.28 4.11
N SER A 245 -13.09 -0.56 3.05
CA SER A 245 -14.48 -0.12 2.87
C SER A 245 -15.20 -1.08 1.92
N TYR A 246 -16.21 -1.75 2.42
CA TYR A 246 -17.01 -2.71 1.64
C TYR A 246 -17.74 -2.05 0.47
N THR A 247 -18.20 -0.82 0.66
CA THR A 247 -18.98 -0.07 -0.33
C THR A 247 -18.11 0.66 -1.36
N ASP A 248 -16.79 0.64 -1.23
CA ASP A 248 -15.88 1.20 -2.23
C ASP A 248 -15.90 0.31 -3.49
N PRO A 249 -16.33 0.83 -4.66
CA PRO A 249 -16.38 0.04 -5.90
C PRO A 249 -15.03 -0.58 -6.30
N VAL A 250 -13.92 0.09 -5.97
CA VAL A 250 -12.56 -0.40 -6.28
C VAL A 250 -12.22 -1.65 -5.45
N LYS A 251 -12.84 -1.82 -4.28
CA LYS A 251 -12.62 -2.97 -3.39
C LYS A 251 -13.49 -4.19 -3.72
N GLY A 252 -14.46 -4.04 -4.61
CA GLY A 252 -15.21 -5.16 -5.19
C GLY A 252 -16.20 -5.86 -4.26
N GLY A 253 -16.70 -5.20 -3.21
CA GLY A 253 -17.66 -5.78 -2.25
C GLY A 253 -18.91 -6.41 -2.92
N LYS A 254 -19.33 -5.92 -4.10
CA LYS A 254 -20.41 -6.53 -4.89
C LYS A 254 -20.17 -8.00 -5.24
N PHE A 255 -18.91 -8.36 -5.54
CA PHE A 255 -18.55 -9.74 -5.87
C PHE A 255 -18.58 -10.64 -4.62
N ILE A 256 -18.30 -10.08 -3.46
CA ILE A 256 -18.41 -10.81 -2.18
C ILE A 256 -19.89 -11.05 -1.83
N THR A 257 -20.78 -10.07 -2.08
CA THR A 257 -22.23 -10.28 -1.97
C THR A 257 -22.67 -11.44 -2.88
N GLU A 258 -22.30 -11.41 -4.16
CA GLU A 258 -22.65 -12.46 -5.12
C GLU A 258 -22.05 -13.83 -4.74
N LEU A 259 -20.78 -13.87 -4.31
CA LEU A 259 -20.15 -15.10 -3.81
C LEU A 259 -20.93 -15.70 -2.64
N SER A 260 -21.36 -14.86 -1.69
CA SER A 260 -22.15 -15.33 -0.53
C SER A 260 -23.47 -15.97 -0.90
N GLN A 261 -24.08 -15.56 -2.03
CA GLN A 261 -25.34 -16.13 -2.55
C GLN A 261 -25.12 -17.43 -3.34
N ARG A 262 -23.92 -17.61 -3.94
CA ARG A 262 -23.57 -18.81 -4.72
C ARG A 262 -23.09 -19.98 -3.88
N LEU A 263 -22.68 -19.72 -2.64
CA LEU A 263 -22.19 -20.74 -1.72
C LEU A 263 -23.32 -21.38 -0.92
N ASP A 264 -23.23 -22.69 -0.71
CA ASP A 264 -24.13 -23.43 0.18
C ASP A 264 -23.91 -23.00 1.64
N SER A 265 -24.89 -22.33 2.24
CA SER A 265 -24.82 -21.77 3.59
C SER A 265 -24.70 -22.83 4.70
N GLU A 266 -25.03 -24.10 4.41
CA GLU A 266 -24.84 -25.20 5.35
C GLU A 266 -23.36 -25.65 5.41
N LYS A 267 -22.58 -25.39 4.35
CA LYS A 267 -21.18 -25.81 4.25
C LYS A 267 -20.20 -24.66 4.35
N TYR A 268 -20.61 -23.46 3.94
CA TYR A 268 -19.73 -22.28 3.87
C TYR A 268 -20.33 -21.07 4.58
N VAL A 269 -19.49 -20.24 5.15
CA VAL A 269 -19.88 -18.94 5.70
C VAL A 269 -18.91 -17.86 5.24
N VAL A 270 -19.43 -16.82 4.61
CA VAL A 270 -18.63 -15.64 4.24
C VAL A 270 -18.60 -14.67 5.42
N VAL A 271 -17.42 -14.32 5.87
CA VAL A 271 -17.19 -13.37 6.96
C VAL A 271 -16.51 -12.12 6.42
N VAL A 272 -17.11 -10.94 6.67
CA VAL A 272 -16.58 -9.64 6.21
C VAL A 272 -16.08 -8.83 7.39
N VAL A 273 -14.80 -8.43 7.33
CA VAL A 273 -14.17 -7.45 8.22
C VAL A 273 -13.94 -6.16 7.46
N ASP A 274 -14.54 -5.05 7.93
CA ASP A 274 -14.56 -3.76 7.23
C ASP A 274 -14.02 -2.62 8.12
N GLY A 275 -12.96 -1.96 7.66
CA GLY A 275 -12.27 -0.91 8.41
C GLY A 275 -13.10 0.36 8.67
N LEU A 276 -14.08 0.69 7.81
CA LEU A 276 -14.92 1.89 7.93
C LEU A 276 -16.33 1.62 8.47
N ASN A 277 -16.66 0.38 8.77
CA ASN A 277 -18.00 -0.04 9.21
C ASN A 277 -19.12 0.33 8.21
N ASN A 278 -18.87 0.07 6.92
CA ASN A 278 -19.84 0.23 5.85
C ASN A 278 -20.50 -1.11 5.53
N PRO A 279 -21.67 -1.43 6.12
CA PRO A 279 -22.25 -2.75 6.01
C PRO A 279 -22.61 -3.12 4.55
N PRO A 280 -22.55 -4.42 4.21
CA PRO A 280 -22.99 -4.92 2.92
C PRO A 280 -24.50 -4.68 2.73
N PRO A 281 -25.00 -4.82 1.48
CA PRO A 281 -26.43 -4.72 1.19
C PRO A 281 -27.21 -5.88 1.84
N LYS A 282 -28.55 -5.74 1.88
CA LYS A 282 -29.44 -6.68 2.60
C LYS A 282 -29.46 -8.12 2.03
N ASP A 283 -29.05 -8.27 0.79
CA ASP A 283 -28.97 -9.55 0.09
C ASP A 283 -27.62 -10.27 0.29
N PHE A 284 -26.73 -9.74 1.09
CA PHE A 284 -25.52 -10.42 1.53
C PHE A 284 -25.86 -11.59 2.47
N CYS A 285 -25.43 -12.80 2.12
CA CYS A 285 -25.68 -14.03 2.84
C CYS A 285 -24.42 -14.46 3.63
N GLY A 286 -24.12 -13.77 4.74
CA GLY A 286 -22.93 -14.04 5.53
C GLY A 286 -22.91 -13.30 6.85
N ILE A 287 -21.73 -13.26 7.49
CA ILE A 287 -21.51 -12.56 8.74
C ILE A 287 -20.77 -11.27 8.46
N TYR A 288 -21.39 -10.14 8.75
CA TYR A 288 -20.71 -8.85 8.77
C TYR A 288 -20.23 -8.55 10.19
N TYR A 289 -18.93 -8.54 10.38
CA TYR A 289 -18.33 -8.27 11.69
C TYR A 289 -18.11 -6.77 11.94
N GLY A 290 -17.91 -6.00 10.86
CA GLY A 290 -17.46 -4.62 10.96
C GLY A 290 -15.95 -4.53 11.24
N ARG A 291 -15.54 -3.56 12.05
CA ARG A 291 -14.12 -3.28 12.29
C ARG A 291 -13.53 -4.18 13.38
N ALA A 292 -12.41 -4.83 13.07
CA ALA A 292 -11.62 -5.56 14.05
C ALA A 292 -10.98 -4.61 15.08
N ASN A 293 -10.89 -5.05 16.32
CA ASN A 293 -10.31 -4.29 17.44
C ASN A 293 -8.79 -4.52 17.52
N GLY A 294 -8.06 -3.93 16.59
CA GLY A 294 -6.60 -4.05 16.52
C GLY A 294 -6.10 -5.12 15.56
N GLN A 295 -4.78 -5.22 15.49
CA GLN A 295 -4.10 -6.11 14.55
C GLN A 295 -4.12 -7.56 15.03
N GLU A 296 -4.12 -7.80 16.35
CA GLU A 296 -4.17 -9.13 16.95
C GLU A 296 -5.52 -9.83 16.67
N GLU A 297 -6.64 -9.11 16.79
CA GLU A 297 -7.95 -9.67 16.43
C GLU A 297 -8.03 -9.90 14.92
N LEU A 298 -7.46 -9.00 14.11
CA LEU A 298 -7.39 -9.20 12.67
C LEU A 298 -6.55 -10.43 12.30
N ALA A 299 -5.43 -10.68 12.98
CA ALA A 299 -4.61 -11.87 12.80
C ALA A 299 -5.36 -13.16 13.21
N ALA A 300 -6.25 -13.08 14.22
CA ALA A 300 -7.13 -14.19 14.58
C ALA A 300 -8.16 -14.49 13.46
N PHE A 301 -8.72 -13.46 12.80
CA PHE A 301 -9.60 -13.66 11.65
C PHE A 301 -8.89 -14.38 10.49
N TYR A 302 -7.69 -13.94 10.13
CA TYR A 302 -6.91 -14.63 9.11
C TYR A 302 -6.60 -16.07 9.51
N SER A 303 -6.20 -16.30 10.76
CA SER A 303 -5.88 -17.64 11.24
C SER A 303 -7.11 -18.58 11.29
N ALA A 304 -8.30 -18.02 11.52
CA ALA A 304 -9.56 -18.77 11.62
C ALA A 304 -10.16 -19.14 10.25
N ALA A 305 -9.82 -18.38 9.20
CA ALA A 305 -10.36 -18.57 7.86
C ALA A 305 -9.79 -19.82 7.18
N ASP A 306 -10.60 -20.52 6.40
CA ASP A 306 -10.13 -21.62 5.53
C ASP A 306 -9.54 -21.06 4.24
N VAL A 307 -10.07 -19.93 3.74
CA VAL A 307 -9.53 -19.18 2.59
C VAL A 307 -9.86 -17.70 2.74
N MET A 308 -8.96 -16.82 2.28
CA MET A 308 -9.23 -15.39 2.13
C MET A 308 -9.59 -15.07 0.68
N VAL A 309 -10.59 -14.21 0.47
CA VAL A 309 -10.98 -13.76 -0.88
C VAL A 309 -10.74 -12.27 -1.02
N LEU A 310 -10.02 -11.88 -2.07
CA LEU A 310 -9.79 -10.48 -2.44
C LEU A 310 -10.36 -10.20 -3.82
N THR A 311 -11.29 -9.24 -3.88
CA THR A 311 -12.02 -8.88 -5.12
C THR A 311 -11.74 -7.46 -5.59
N SER A 312 -10.63 -6.86 -5.10
CA SER A 312 -10.22 -5.51 -5.50
C SER A 312 -9.95 -5.42 -7.01
N TYR A 313 -10.40 -4.34 -7.61
CA TYR A 313 -10.18 -4.07 -9.04
C TYR A 313 -8.72 -3.67 -9.35
N ARG A 314 -8.03 -3.05 -8.40
CA ARG A 314 -6.63 -2.63 -8.56
C ARG A 314 -5.91 -2.56 -7.22
N GLU A 315 -4.74 -3.16 -7.16
CA GLU A 315 -3.82 -3.10 -6.01
C GLU A 315 -2.38 -2.98 -6.51
N CYS A 316 -1.47 -2.42 -5.71
CA CYS A 316 -0.03 -2.46 -6.00
C CYS A 316 0.65 -3.64 -5.30
N LEU A 317 0.41 -3.76 -3.99
CA LEU A 317 0.75 -4.92 -3.14
C LEU A 317 -0.13 -4.85 -1.89
N PRO A 318 -1.28 -5.53 -1.87
CA PRO A 318 -2.24 -5.43 -0.77
C PRO A 318 -1.70 -6.06 0.51
N THR A 319 -1.59 -5.28 1.58
CA THR A 319 -1.10 -5.78 2.88
C THR A 319 -2.00 -6.87 3.47
N THR A 320 -3.28 -6.88 3.14
CA THR A 320 -4.22 -7.95 3.54
C THR A 320 -3.80 -9.33 3.03
N CYS A 321 -3.19 -9.41 1.83
CA CYS A 321 -2.63 -10.66 1.32
C CYS A 321 -1.40 -11.09 2.12
N LEU A 322 -0.51 -10.16 2.45
CA LEU A 322 0.68 -10.43 3.25
C LEU A 322 0.29 -10.93 4.64
N GLU A 323 -0.69 -10.25 5.26
CA GLU A 323 -1.25 -10.57 6.57
C GLU A 323 -1.89 -11.98 6.56
N SER A 324 -2.66 -12.31 5.51
CA SER A 324 -3.30 -13.63 5.35
C SER A 324 -2.27 -14.75 5.25
N LEU A 325 -1.30 -14.62 4.35
CA LEU A 325 -0.26 -15.63 4.16
C LEU A 325 0.59 -15.82 5.42
N CYS A 326 0.96 -14.73 6.09
CA CYS A 326 1.71 -14.82 7.35
C CYS A 326 0.90 -15.43 8.50
N CYS A 327 -0.42 -15.42 8.44
CA CYS A 327 -1.31 -16.13 9.37
C CYS A 327 -1.69 -17.54 8.91
N GLY A 328 -1.13 -18.01 7.77
CA GLY A 328 -1.31 -19.37 7.29
C GLY A 328 -2.57 -19.60 6.45
N THR A 329 -3.14 -18.56 5.86
CA THR A 329 -4.37 -18.67 5.07
C THR A 329 -4.13 -18.30 3.63
N GLU A 330 -4.43 -19.26 2.74
CA GLU A 330 -4.34 -19.12 1.29
C GLU A 330 -5.35 -18.11 0.76
N ILE A 331 -5.09 -17.61 -0.44
CA ILE A 331 -5.84 -16.49 -1.02
C ILE A 331 -6.39 -16.90 -2.38
N VAL A 332 -7.65 -16.58 -2.62
CA VAL A 332 -8.24 -16.54 -3.95
C VAL A 332 -8.52 -15.08 -4.30
N SER A 333 -7.99 -14.61 -5.41
CA SER A 333 -8.09 -13.20 -5.78
C SER A 333 -8.37 -13.03 -7.28
N PHE A 334 -9.06 -11.97 -7.63
CA PHE A 334 -9.01 -11.50 -9.01
C PHE A 334 -7.62 -10.98 -9.34
N TYR A 335 -7.21 -11.08 -10.61
CA TYR A 335 -6.03 -10.36 -11.09
C TYR A 335 -6.18 -8.87 -10.83
N PHE A 336 -5.13 -8.25 -10.29
CA PHE A 336 -5.13 -6.81 -9.98
C PHE A 336 -4.83 -5.94 -11.19
N HIS A 337 -4.26 -6.52 -12.26
CA HIS A 337 -3.61 -5.79 -13.34
C HIS A 337 -3.93 -6.37 -14.74
N GLY A 338 -5.15 -6.84 -14.94
CA GLY A 338 -5.53 -7.55 -16.15
C GLY A 338 -5.39 -9.06 -15.98
N ASP A 339 -4.98 -9.78 -17.01
CA ASP A 339 -4.94 -11.25 -17.02
C ASP A 339 -3.52 -11.82 -16.78
N GLU A 340 -2.60 -10.98 -16.29
CA GLU A 340 -1.20 -11.37 -16.06
C GLU A 340 -0.95 -11.72 -14.60
N GLY A 341 -0.11 -12.73 -14.36
CA GLY A 341 0.25 -13.20 -13.03
C GLY A 341 0.98 -12.15 -12.19
N GLU A 342 0.78 -12.23 -10.90
CA GLU A 342 1.38 -11.33 -9.90
C GLU A 342 2.69 -11.93 -9.38
N GLY A 343 3.80 -11.69 -10.08
CA GLY A 343 5.12 -12.25 -9.75
C GLY A 343 5.63 -12.00 -8.32
N SER A 344 4.99 -11.09 -7.59
CA SER A 344 5.34 -10.77 -6.20
C SER A 344 4.78 -11.75 -5.16
N PHE A 345 3.88 -12.65 -5.55
CA PHE A 345 3.25 -13.62 -4.66
C PHE A 345 3.64 -15.07 -4.98
N PRO A 346 3.74 -15.95 -3.97
CA PRO A 346 3.98 -17.37 -4.21
C PRO A 346 2.74 -18.03 -4.82
N GLU A 347 2.84 -18.48 -6.06
CA GLU A 347 1.75 -19.10 -6.85
C GLU A 347 1.07 -20.28 -6.13
N LYS A 348 1.80 -20.98 -5.27
CA LYS A 348 1.26 -22.09 -4.50
C LYS A 348 0.15 -21.70 -3.53
N TYR A 349 0.14 -20.45 -3.03
CA TYR A 349 -0.74 -19.99 -1.95
C TYR A 349 -1.66 -18.85 -2.37
N VAL A 350 -1.50 -18.34 -3.60
CA VAL A 350 -2.33 -17.27 -4.13
C VAL A 350 -2.86 -17.66 -5.50
N HIS A 351 -4.15 -17.87 -5.57
CA HIS A 351 -4.86 -18.37 -6.74
C HIS A 351 -5.54 -17.20 -7.45
N PHE A 352 -4.97 -16.77 -8.57
CA PHE A 352 -5.49 -15.65 -9.35
C PHE A 352 -6.55 -16.10 -10.36
N ILE A 353 -7.63 -15.34 -10.44
CA ILE A 353 -8.80 -15.58 -11.28
C ILE A 353 -9.01 -14.35 -12.18
N PRO A 354 -9.46 -14.52 -13.44
CA PRO A 354 -9.86 -13.41 -14.29
C PRO A 354 -10.88 -12.51 -13.61
N HIS A 355 -10.70 -11.18 -13.73
CA HIS A 355 -11.54 -10.23 -13.03
C HIS A 355 -13.02 -10.35 -13.45
N GLY A 356 -13.89 -10.61 -12.47
CA GLY A 356 -15.34 -10.75 -12.67
C GLY A 356 -15.80 -12.15 -13.06
N ASP A 357 -14.91 -13.12 -13.22
CA ASP A 357 -15.30 -14.53 -13.43
C ASP A 357 -15.77 -15.15 -12.11
N MET A 358 -17.06 -15.00 -11.85
CA MET A 358 -17.71 -15.48 -10.63
C MET A 358 -17.86 -16.99 -10.54
N GLU A 359 -17.90 -17.68 -11.68
CA GLU A 359 -17.97 -19.15 -11.73
C GLU A 359 -16.63 -19.73 -11.27
N GLN A 360 -15.54 -19.31 -11.92
CA GLN A 360 -14.19 -19.74 -11.55
C GLN A 360 -13.82 -19.30 -10.12
N LEU A 361 -14.21 -18.08 -9.70
CA LEU A 361 -14.00 -17.62 -8.32
C LEU A 361 -14.67 -18.55 -7.32
N THR A 362 -15.95 -18.87 -7.54
CA THR A 362 -16.72 -19.72 -6.63
C THR A 362 -16.14 -21.13 -6.53
N ASP A 363 -15.77 -21.74 -7.66
CA ASP A 363 -15.23 -23.09 -7.69
C ASP A 363 -13.82 -23.16 -7.09
N THR A 364 -12.99 -22.16 -7.35
CA THR A 364 -11.64 -22.08 -6.74
C THR A 364 -11.74 -21.86 -5.23
N VAL A 365 -12.65 -21.00 -4.75
CA VAL A 365 -12.90 -20.80 -3.31
C VAL A 365 -13.31 -22.11 -2.63
N LYS A 366 -14.23 -22.89 -3.22
CA LYS A 366 -14.60 -24.21 -2.68
C LYS A 366 -13.40 -25.13 -2.63
N ASN A 367 -12.68 -25.29 -3.75
CA ASN A 367 -11.54 -26.19 -3.84
C ASN A 367 -10.45 -25.84 -2.83
N VAL A 368 -10.04 -24.58 -2.76
CA VAL A 368 -8.99 -24.12 -1.83
C VAL A 368 -9.42 -24.28 -0.38
N SER A 369 -10.69 -23.94 -0.04
CA SER A 369 -11.18 -24.09 1.33
C SER A 369 -11.26 -25.54 1.82
N GLU A 370 -11.42 -26.50 0.91
CA GLU A 370 -11.48 -27.93 1.23
C GLU A 370 -10.10 -28.62 1.23
N HIS A 371 -9.17 -28.14 0.42
CA HIS A 371 -7.88 -28.78 0.15
C HIS A 371 -6.65 -27.88 0.41
N HIS A 372 -6.80 -26.86 1.28
CA HIS A 372 -5.70 -25.94 1.60
C HIS A 372 -4.51 -26.68 2.25
N GLU A 373 -3.33 -26.13 2.05
CA GLU A 373 -2.10 -26.56 2.72
C GLU A 373 -2.20 -26.41 4.24
N GLU A 374 -1.36 -27.15 4.96
CA GLU A 374 -1.24 -26.97 6.42
C GLU A 374 -0.88 -25.52 6.73
N LYS A 375 -1.68 -24.88 7.59
CA LYS A 375 -1.56 -23.45 7.94
C LYS A 375 -0.15 -23.06 8.39
N LYS A 376 0.56 -23.93 9.08
CA LYS A 376 1.94 -23.67 9.53
C LYS A 376 2.90 -23.54 8.35
N ILE A 377 2.74 -24.38 7.31
CA ILE A 377 3.58 -24.35 6.10
C ILE A 377 3.34 -23.06 5.31
N CYS A 378 2.08 -22.70 5.08
CA CYS A 378 1.73 -21.44 4.43
C CYS A 378 2.24 -20.23 5.24
N CYS A 379 2.07 -20.25 6.57
CA CYS A 379 2.56 -19.21 7.48
C CYS A 379 4.08 -19.02 7.38
N GLU A 380 4.86 -20.11 7.41
CA GLU A 380 6.32 -20.06 7.30
C GLU A 380 6.76 -19.48 5.94
N ALA A 381 6.10 -19.89 4.85
CA ALA A 381 6.36 -19.36 3.51
C ALA A 381 6.06 -17.84 3.44
N GLY A 382 4.91 -17.39 3.95
CA GLY A 382 4.54 -15.98 4.00
C GLY A 382 5.53 -15.15 4.83
N ARG A 383 5.88 -15.59 6.01
CA ARG A 383 6.84 -14.91 6.93
C ARG A 383 8.23 -14.78 6.34
N LYS A 384 8.69 -15.78 5.60
CA LYS A 384 10.01 -15.76 4.94
C LYS A 384 10.12 -14.66 3.88
N ILE A 385 9.01 -14.31 3.21
CA ILE A 385 8.97 -13.33 2.13
C ILE A 385 8.55 -11.95 2.66
N PHE A 386 7.51 -11.89 3.49
CA PHE A 386 6.80 -10.67 3.84
C PHE A 386 7.02 -10.18 5.27
N SER A 387 8.03 -10.69 5.99
CA SER A 387 8.33 -10.13 7.31
C SER A 387 8.91 -8.72 7.21
N GLN A 388 8.56 -7.86 8.18
CA GLN A 388 9.16 -6.53 8.31
C GLN A 388 10.70 -6.60 8.38
N LYS A 389 11.25 -7.65 8.98
CA LYS A 389 12.69 -7.86 9.06
C LYS A 389 13.33 -7.95 7.67
N VAL A 390 12.77 -8.76 6.78
CA VAL A 390 13.24 -8.91 5.38
C VAL A 390 13.14 -7.59 4.63
N MET A 391 12.04 -6.86 4.78
CA MET A 391 11.88 -5.54 4.17
C MET A 391 12.95 -4.56 4.65
N VAL A 392 13.19 -4.46 5.96
CA VAL A 392 14.20 -3.55 6.55
C VAL A 392 15.61 -3.91 6.08
N GLU A 393 15.97 -5.20 6.09
CA GLU A 393 17.28 -5.66 5.60
C GLU A 393 17.51 -5.31 4.12
N ASN A 394 16.48 -5.42 3.29
CA ASN A 394 16.57 -5.04 1.87
C ASN A 394 16.75 -3.54 1.69
N TYR A 395 16.03 -2.70 2.43
CA TYR A 395 16.26 -1.25 2.42
C TYR A 395 17.66 -0.88 2.92
N GLU A 396 18.17 -1.51 4.00
CA GLU A 396 19.52 -1.25 4.46
C GLU A 396 20.60 -1.57 3.42
N LYS A 397 20.44 -2.65 2.67
CA LYS A 397 21.34 -3.00 1.56
C LYS A 397 21.34 -1.89 0.49
N ILE A 398 20.18 -1.34 0.18
CA ILE A 398 20.01 -0.25 -0.79
C ILE A 398 20.66 1.03 -0.29
N TYR A 399 20.43 1.43 0.98
CA TYR A 399 21.05 2.62 1.55
C TYR A 399 22.59 2.53 1.54
N LYS A 400 23.13 1.38 1.97
CA LYS A 400 24.59 1.13 1.96
C LYS A 400 25.18 1.19 0.56
N LYS A 401 24.45 0.68 -0.46
CA LYS A 401 24.87 0.73 -1.87
C LYS A 401 24.87 2.16 -2.40
N LEU A 402 23.80 2.92 -2.12
CA LEU A 402 23.65 4.29 -2.59
C LEU A 402 24.78 5.19 -2.04
N LEU A 403 25.11 5.04 -0.75
CA LEU A 403 26.21 5.80 -0.12
C LEU A 403 27.60 5.49 -0.71
N LYS A 404 27.86 4.24 -1.12
CA LYS A 404 29.12 3.89 -1.77
C LYS A 404 29.25 4.54 -3.14
N GLN A 405 28.16 4.63 -3.91
CA GLN A 405 28.16 5.26 -5.23
C GLN A 405 28.33 6.79 -5.17
N SER A 406 27.98 7.43 -4.05
CA SER A 406 28.14 8.88 -3.85
C SER A 406 29.56 9.26 -3.36
N THR A 407 30.41 8.28 -3.05
CA THR A 407 31.80 8.50 -2.57
C THR A 407 32.86 8.23 -3.63
N ASP A 408 32.48 7.58 -4.73
CA ASP A 408 33.31 7.36 -5.94
C ASP A 408 32.99 8.44 -7.00
#